data_33990b6e1dddfdeb90cb1871f1e4f393
#
_entry.id   33990b6e1dddfdeb90cb1871f1e4f393
#
_cell.length_a   1.000
_cell.length_b   1.000
_cell.length_c   1.000
_cell.angle_alpha   90.00
_cell.angle_beta   90.00
_cell.angle_gamma   90.00
#
_symmetry.space_group_name_H-M   'P 1'
#
loop_
_entity.id
_entity.type
_entity.pdbx_description
1 polymer ?
#
loop_
_entity_poly.entity_id
_entity_poly.type
_entity_poly.pdbx_seq_one_letter_code
_entity_poly.pdbx_strand_id
1 'polypeptide(L)'
;MTTAIVDIETDSLNATKIHCIVARSYKTNKVKAWVGQECSEFVSWSQQIDTFIMHNGISFDAPVLNRLLGCNIKLSQIRDTLIESQLYNPIRDGGHSLEAWGKTLGFEKGDFHDFAHYSPEMLEYCKRDTEVTRLVAQKLEVEGKPFKPKAYELECKVRAIIDKQQKNGFAFKIKEAMILQAQLQDELSTLERKAEEDFEPTEVVLKTKTKYIPFNIASRKQIADRLQAKGWEPTQMTEKGNVIINEAVLSKIKLPEAKMFNRYFLLQKRTGLLKSWIMACQEDNRVRGSVMTLRTITGRMAHAVPNMAQVPAVYSPYGKECRGLWTVDDASKYRLVGVDASGLELRCLAHYM
;
A
#
# COMPACT_ATOMS: atom_id res chain seq x y z
N MET A 1 -35.35 -4.41 9.83
CA MET A 1 -34.21 -4.17 8.94
C MET A 1 -33.70 -5.48 8.38
N THR A 2 -33.62 -5.59 7.07
CA THR A 2 -33.14 -6.78 6.37
C THR A 2 -31.61 -6.65 6.19
N THR A 3 -30.87 -7.55 6.83
CA THR A 3 -29.41 -7.54 6.77
C THR A 3 -28.90 -8.79 6.08
N ALA A 4 -28.05 -8.63 5.08
CA ALA A 4 -27.43 -9.71 4.33
C ALA A 4 -25.91 -9.56 4.27
N ILE A 5 -25.20 -10.68 4.39
CA ILE A 5 -23.80 -10.79 4.01
C ILE A 5 -23.76 -11.01 2.50
N VAL A 6 -22.92 -10.28 1.79
CA VAL A 6 -22.76 -10.42 0.33
C VAL A 6 -21.29 -10.49 -0.02
N ASP A 7 -20.98 -11.38 -0.94
CA ASP A 7 -19.65 -11.56 -1.53
C ASP A 7 -19.80 -11.87 -3.02
N ILE A 8 -18.82 -11.47 -3.84
CA ILE A 8 -18.83 -11.64 -5.29
C ILE A 8 -17.50 -12.20 -5.80
N GLU A 9 -17.57 -13.05 -6.83
CA GLU A 9 -16.40 -13.47 -7.57
C GLU A 9 -16.39 -12.88 -8.98
N THR A 10 -15.23 -12.41 -9.40
CA THR A 10 -15.05 -11.66 -10.65
C THR A 10 -13.83 -12.16 -11.43
N ASP A 11 -13.74 -11.77 -12.69
CA ASP A 11 -12.65 -12.13 -13.60
C ASP A 11 -11.30 -11.50 -13.22
N SER A 12 -11.29 -10.39 -12.47
CA SER A 12 -10.07 -9.71 -12.04
C SER A 12 -10.36 -8.64 -10.98
N LEU A 13 -9.32 -8.07 -10.38
CA LEU A 13 -9.45 -6.91 -9.49
C LEU A 13 -10.01 -5.67 -10.22
N ASN A 14 -9.72 -5.52 -11.52
CA ASN A 14 -10.37 -4.52 -12.37
C ASN A 14 -11.54 -5.19 -13.12
N ALA A 15 -12.50 -5.69 -12.34
CA ALA A 15 -13.58 -6.55 -12.79
C ALA A 15 -14.29 -6.04 -14.06
N THR A 16 -14.36 -6.88 -15.08
CA THR A 16 -15.18 -6.64 -16.27
C THR A 16 -16.40 -7.54 -16.29
N LYS A 17 -16.38 -8.61 -15.50
CA LYS A 17 -17.46 -9.61 -15.40
C LYS A 17 -17.59 -10.11 -13.96
N ILE A 18 -18.82 -10.29 -13.51
CA ILE A 18 -19.17 -11.00 -12.29
C ILE A 18 -19.48 -12.45 -12.65
N HIS A 19 -18.80 -13.40 -12.03
CA HIS A 19 -19.02 -14.83 -12.22
C HIS A 19 -20.17 -15.35 -11.36
N CYS A 20 -20.17 -14.98 -10.09
CA CYS A 20 -21.26 -15.31 -9.16
C CYS A 20 -21.38 -14.27 -8.07
N ILE A 21 -22.57 -14.24 -7.47
CA ILE A 21 -22.90 -13.44 -6.28
C ILE A 21 -23.50 -14.40 -5.26
N VAL A 22 -23.04 -14.33 -4.02
CA VAL A 22 -23.65 -15.07 -2.92
C VAL A 22 -24.13 -14.10 -1.86
N ALA A 23 -25.39 -14.27 -1.46
CA ALA A 23 -25.97 -13.56 -0.34
C ALA A 23 -26.40 -14.53 0.76
N ARG A 24 -26.10 -14.16 1.98
CA ARG A 24 -26.44 -14.93 3.18
C ARG A 24 -27.23 -14.07 4.16
N SER A 25 -28.38 -14.53 4.60
CA SER A 25 -29.13 -13.81 5.62
C SER A 25 -28.38 -13.81 6.96
N TYR A 26 -28.14 -12.64 7.53
CA TYR A 26 -27.43 -12.52 8.81
C TYR A 26 -28.16 -13.21 9.97
N LYS A 27 -29.50 -13.14 9.97
CA LYS A 27 -30.34 -13.72 11.05
C LYS A 27 -30.60 -15.21 10.87
N THR A 28 -30.97 -15.64 9.66
CA THR A 28 -31.48 -17.00 9.41
C THR A 28 -30.46 -17.95 8.82
N ASN A 29 -29.29 -17.43 8.43
CA ASN A 29 -28.22 -18.16 7.75
C ASN A 29 -28.62 -18.77 6.39
N LYS A 30 -29.79 -18.42 5.85
CA LYS A 30 -30.21 -18.88 4.52
C LYS A 30 -29.34 -18.26 3.45
N VAL A 31 -28.91 -19.09 2.50
CA VAL A 31 -28.04 -18.69 1.38
C VAL A 31 -28.86 -18.61 0.11
N LYS A 32 -28.61 -17.58 -0.68
CA LYS A 32 -29.05 -17.45 -2.08
C LYS A 32 -27.83 -17.13 -2.94
N ALA A 33 -27.79 -17.72 -4.12
CA ALA A 33 -26.69 -17.50 -5.07
C ALA A 33 -27.25 -17.19 -6.44
N TRP A 34 -26.49 -16.42 -7.23
CA TRP A 34 -26.76 -16.09 -8.62
C TRP A 34 -25.49 -16.34 -9.43
N VAL A 35 -25.62 -16.97 -10.58
CA VAL A 35 -24.49 -17.37 -11.42
C VAL A 35 -24.68 -16.89 -12.85
N GLY A 36 -23.64 -16.35 -13.43
CA GLY A 36 -23.65 -15.92 -14.83
C GLY A 36 -24.76 -14.90 -15.13
N GLN A 37 -25.69 -15.23 -16.02
CA GLN A 37 -26.79 -14.33 -16.41
C GLN A 37 -27.76 -14.05 -15.26
N GLU A 38 -27.93 -14.98 -14.33
CA GLU A 38 -28.82 -14.82 -13.17
C GLU A 38 -28.35 -13.69 -12.24
N CYS A 39 -27.07 -13.26 -12.31
CA CYS A 39 -26.57 -12.14 -11.54
C CYS A 39 -27.38 -10.85 -11.74
N SER A 40 -28.05 -10.70 -12.86
CA SER A 40 -28.96 -9.56 -13.12
C SER A 40 -30.19 -9.52 -12.19
N GLU A 41 -30.65 -10.66 -11.68
CA GLU A 41 -31.74 -10.75 -10.72
C GLU A 41 -31.38 -10.22 -9.34
N PHE A 42 -30.09 -10.18 -9.04
CA PHE A 42 -29.58 -9.59 -7.79
C PHE A 42 -30.00 -8.14 -7.61
N VAL A 43 -30.17 -7.38 -8.71
CA VAL A 43 -30.56 -5.97 -8.67
C VAL A 43 -31.89 -5.77 -7.94
N SER A 44 -32.92 -6.51 -8.32
CA SER A 44 -34.25 -6.39 -7.69
C SER A 44 -34.24 -6.91 -6.26
N TRP A 45 -33.46 -7.95 -5.99
CA TRP A 45 -33.29 -8.48 -4.63
C TRP A 45 -32.55 -7.51 -3.72
N SER A 46 -31.49 -6.85 -4.21
CA SER A 46 -30.67 -5.92 -3.46
C SER A 46 -31.46 -4.71 -2.96
N GLN A 47 -32.49 -4.27 -3.68
CA GLN A 47 -33.37 -3.16 -3.28
C GLN A 47 -34.19 -3.43 -2.01
N GLN A 48 -34.30 -4.70 -1.59
CA GLN A 48 -35.00 -5.11 -0.37
C GLN A 48 -34.10 -5.18 0.85
N ILE A 49 -32.80 -4.89 0.69
CA ILE A 49 -31.79 -5.01 1.75
C ILE A 49 -31.48 -3.65 2.33
N ASP A 50 -31.64 -3.51 3.64
CA ASP A 50 -31.31 -2.30 4.38
C ASP A 50 -29.81 -2.19 4.65
N THR A 51 -29.14 -3.33 4.95
CA THR A 51 -27.70 -3.36 5.30
C THR A 51 -27.01 -4.53 4.61
N PHE A 52 -25.94 -4.23 3.90
CA PHE A 52 -25.00 -5.20 3.31
C PHE A 52 -23.77 -5.33 4.20
N ILE A 53 -23.51 -6.51 4.74
CA ILE A 53 -22.26 -6.83 5.42
C ILE A 53 -21.31 -7.42 4.39
N MET A 54 -20.17 -6.80 4.22
CA MET A 54 -19.14 -7.18 3.24
C MET A 54 -17.76 -7.08 3.87
N HIS A 55 -16.78 -7.79 3.34
CA HIS A 55 -15.39 -7.66 3.75
C HIS A 55 -14.59 -6.93 2.68
N ASN A 56 -14.18 -5.69 2.93
CA ASN A 56 -13.64 -4.75 1.93
C ASN A 56 -14.66 -4.34 0.85
N GLY A 57 -15.93 -4.40 1.19
CA GLY A 57 -17.02 -4.17 0.24
C GLY A 57 -17.15 -2.72 -0.24
N ILE A 58 -16.71 -1.74 0.55
CA ILE A 58 -16.67 -0.32 0.15
C ILE A 58 -15.73 -0.14 -1.04
N SER A 59 -14.60 -0.86 -1.08
CA SER A 59 -13.59 -0.70 -2.11
C SER A 59 -13.79 -1.61 -3.31
N PHE A 60 -14.43 -2.76 -3.13
CA PHE A 60 -14.55 -3.79 -4.17
C PHE A 60 -15.99 -4.16 -4.52
N ASP A 61 -16.71 -4.89 -3.68
CA ASP A 61 -17.98 -5.50 -4.02
C ASP A 61 -19.04 -4.47 -4.44
N ALA A 62 -19.30 -3.47 -3.60
CA ALA A 62 -20.34 -2.49 -3.88
C ALA A 62 -20.05 -1.63 -5.13
N PRO A 63 -18.83 -1.11 -5.35
CA PRO A 63 -18.46 -0.45 -6.60
C PRO A 63 -18.62 -1.33 -7.84
N VAL A 64 -18.26 -2.62 -7.76
CA VAL A 64 -18.41 -3.55 -8.90
C VAL A 64 -19.87 -3.84 -9.19
N LEU A 65 -20.68 -4.17 -8.17
CA LEU A 65 -22.12 -4.39 -8.29
C LEU A 65 -22.85 -3.15 -8.86
N ASN A 66 -22.47 -1.96 -8.39
CA ASN A 66 -23.04 -0.72 -8.89
C ASN A 66 -22.65 -0.43 -10.34
N ARG A 67 -21.40 -0.69 -10.73
CA ARG A 67 -20.90 -0.41 -12.08
C ARG A 67 -21.38 -1.41 -13.11
N LEU A 68 -21.38 -2.70 -12.79
CA LEU A 68 -21.68 -3.75 -13.76
C LEU A 68 -23.17 -4.12 -13.81
N LEU A 69 -23.89 -4.00 -12.69
CA LEU A 69 -25.31 -4.38 -12.61
C LEU A 69 -26.25 -3.21 -12.34
N GLY A 70 -25.76 -2.04 -11.91
CA GLY A 70 -26.61 -0.91 -11.58
C GLY A 70 -27.38 -1.05 -10.26
N CYS A 71 -26.85 -1.78 -9.27
CA CYS A 71 -27.53 -2.05 -7.99
C CYS A 71 -27.80 -0.80 -7.15
N ASN A 72 -27.02 0.27 -7.34
CA ASN A 72 -27.13 1.54 -6.60
C ASN A 72 -27.01 1.41 -5.07
N ILE A 73 -26.15 0.49 -4.61
CA ILE A 73 -25.84 0.30 -3.18
C ILE A 73 -25.15 1.57 -2.66
N LYS A 74 -25.69 2.17 -1.61
CA LYS A 74 -25.17 3.40 -1.00
C LYS A 74 -24.16 3.07 0.09
N LEU A 75 -23.17 3.97 0.31
CA LEU A 75 -22.20 3.82 1.39
C LEU A 75 -22.86 3.62 2.77
N SER A 76 -23.99 4.28 3.02
CA SER A 76 -24.73 4.16 4.28
C SER A 76 -25.39 2.80 4.49
N GLN A 77 -25.49 1.96 3.45
CA GLN A 77 -26.02 0.61 3.54
C GLN A 77 -24.93 -0.44 3.75
N ILE A 78 -23.65 -0.06 3.70
CA ILE A 78 -22.53 -1.01 3.79
C ILE A 78 -21.98 -1.02 5.21
N ARG A 79 -21.92 -2.23 5.78
CA ARG A 79 -21.12 -2.54 6.95
C ARG A 79 -19.89 -3.31 6.50
N ASP A 80 -18.74 -2.67 6.54
CA ASP A 80 -17.46 -3.22 6.06
C ASP A 80 -16.66 -3.82 7.21
N THR A 81 -16.57 -5.14 7.25
CA THR A 81 -15.89 -5.87 8.33
C THR A 81 -14.37 -5.72 8.31
N LEU A 82 -13.76 -5.35 7.18
CA LEU A 82 -12.32 -5.05 7.13
C LEU A 82 -12.02 -3.76 7.90
N ILE A 83 -12.82 -2.71 7.68
CA ILE A 83 -12.68 -1.43 8.40
C ILE A 83 -12.92 -1.62 9.90
N GLU A 84 -13.99 -2.33 10.28
CA GLU A 84 -14.25 -2.67 11.69
C GLU A 84 -13.06 -3.41 12.31
N SER A 85 -12.55 -4.43 11.64
CA SER A 85 -11.43 -5.24 12.10
C SER A 85 -10.17 -4.41 12.37
N GLN A 86 -9.85 -3.49 11.45
CA GLN A 86 -8.70 -2.60 11.56
C GLN A 86 -8.87 -1.54 12.63
N LEU A 87 -10.07 -0.97 12.73
CA LEU A 87 -10.40 0.09 13.70
C LEU A 87 -10.40 -0.44 15.14
N TYR A 88 -10.99 -1.63 15.37
CA TYR A 88 -11.17 -2.17 16.72
C TYR A 88 -9.90 -2.82 17.27
N ASN A 89 -9.05 -3.38 16.42
CA ASN A 89 -7.79 -3.97 16.84
C ASN A 89 -6.71 -3.87 15.74
N PRO A 90 -5.97 -2.76 15.67
CA PRO A 90 -4.96 -2.54 14.61
C PRO A 90 -3.77 -3.50 14.65
N ILE A 91 -3.55 -4.20 15.77
CA ILE A 91 -2.43 -5.16 15.99
C ILE A 91 -2.91 -6.61 16.00
N ARG A 92 -4.00 -6.92 15.30
CA ARG A 92 -4.59 -8.25 15.25
C ARG A 92 -3.60 -9.30 14.76
N ASP A 93 -3.43 -10.36 15.55
CA ASP A 93 -2.61 -11.50 15.17
C ASP A 93 -3.12 -12.14 13.87
N GLY A 94 -2.19 -12.47 12.96
CA GLY A 94 -2.50 -12.99 11.63
C GLY A 94 -3.01 -11.93 10.64
N GLY A 95 -3.43 -10.75 11.09
CA GLY A 95 -3.91 -9.65 10.23
C GLY A 95 -5.44 -9.61 10.09
N HIS A 96 -5.91 -8.91 9.04
CA HIS A 96 -7.32 -8.55 8.86
C HIS A 96 -8.00 -9.20 7.66
N SER A 97 -7.30 -10.02 6.87
CA SER A 97 -7.89 -10.73 5.72
C SER A 97 -8.90 -11.79 6.16
N LEU A 98 -9.83 -12.15 5.27
CA LEU A 98 -10.76 -13.26 5.55
C LEU A 98 -10.03 -14.57 5.82
N GLU A 99 -8.90 -14.81 5.16
CA GLU A 99 -8.05 -15.97 5.44
C GLU A 99 -7.52 -15.98 6.87
N ALA A 100 -6.98 -14.84 7.35
CA ALA A 100 -6.50 -14.72 8.73
C ALA A 100 -7.64 -14.90 9.74
N TRP A 101 -8.79 -14.32 9.46
CA TRP A 101 -9.99 -14.50 10.27
C TRP A 101 -10.48 -15.94 10.27
N GLY A 102 -10.49 -16.61 9.12
CA GLY A 102 -10.86 -18.02 9.02
C GLY A 102 -10.00 -18.91 9.91
N LYS A 103 -8.68 -18.71 9.88
CA LYS A 103 -7.74 -19.40 10.79
C LYS A 103 -8.05 -19.12 12.27
N THR A 104 -8.28 -17.86 12.61
CA THR A 104 -8.59 -17.43 13.99
C THR A 104 -9.91 -18.02 14.50
N LEU A 105 -10.89 -18.16 13.62
CA LEU A 105 -12.23 -18.68 13.98
C LEU A 105 -12.35 -20.20 13.85
N GLY A 106 -11.29 -20.90 13.43
CA GLY A 106 -11.31 -22.33 13.18
C GLY A 106 -12.20 -22.75 12.00
N PHE A 107 -12.46 -21.84 11.08
CA PHE A 107 -13.22 -22.05 9.86
C PHE A 107 -12.39 -21.64 8.66
N GLU A 108 -11.50 -22.54 8.22
CA GLU A 108 -10.54 -22.23 7.16
C GLU A 108 -11.22 -21.90 5.84
N LYS A 109 -10.74 -20.83 5.24
CA LYS A 109 -11.06 -20.44 3.87
C LYS A 109 -10.50 -21.50 2.91
N GLY A 110 -11.30 -21.96 1.94
CA GLY A 110 -10.81 -22.88 0.91
C GLY A 110 -9.74 -22.21 0.03
N ASP A 111 -8.81 -23.01 -0.52
CA ASP A 111 -7.88 -22.55 -1.54
C ASP A 111 -8.58 -22.52 -2.90
N PHE A 112 -8.63 -21.35 -3.53
CA PHE A 112 -9.11 -21.16 -4.89
C PHE A 112 -8.23 -20.14 -5.62
N HIS A 113 -7.82 -20.46 -6.84
CA HIS A 113 -6.82 -19.66 -7.56
C HIS A 113 -7.20 -19.32 -9.01
N ASP A 114 -8.15 -20.05 -9.63
CA ASP A 114 -8.57 -19.81 -11.02
C ASP A 114 -9.79 -18.88 -11.07
N PHE A 115 -9.54 -17.58 -11.11
CA PHE A 115 -10.59 -16.57 -11.26
C PHE A 115 -10.90 -16.21 -12.72
N ALA A 116 -10.23 -16.80 -13.70
CA ALA A 116 -10.46 -16.46 -15.10
C ALA A 116 -11.85 -16.92 -15.61
N HIS A 117 -12.33 -18.07 -15.10
CA HIS A 117 -13.57 -18.67 -15.52
C HIS A 117 -14.41 -19.13 -14.32
N TYR A 118 -15.73 -19.04 -14.46
CA TYR A 118 -16.64 -19.61 -13.46
C TYR A 118 -16.44 -21.12 -13.33
N SER A 119 -16.43 -21.60 -12.10
CA SER A 119 -16.53 -23.02 -11.77
C SER A 119 -17.45 -23.26 -10.55
N PRO A 120 -17.99 -24.48 -10.37
CA PRO A 120 -18.75 -24.82 -9.16
C PRO A 120 -17.91 -24.65 -7.88
N GLU A 121 -16.62 -24.89 -7.94
CA GLU A 121 -15.67 -24.71 -6.83
C GLU A 121 -15.56 -23.24 -6.45
N MET A 122 -15.57 -22.32 -7.42
CA MET A 122 -15.63 -20.87 -7.18
C MET A 122 -16.90 -20.49 -6.40
N LEU A 123 -18.03 -21.05 -6.76
CA LEU A 123 -19.28 -20.79 -6.07
C LEU A 123 -19.23 -21.28 -4.59
N GLU A 124 -18.68 -22.47 -4.36
CA GLU A 124 -18.51 -22.98 -2.98
C GLU A 124 -17.50 -22.14 -2.19
N TYR A 125 -16.47 -21.64 -2.84
CA TYR A 125 -15.50 -20.70 -2.24
C TYR A 125 -16.23 -19.40 -1.83
N CYS A 126 -16.98 -18.76 -2.71
CA CYS A 126 -17.78 -17.56 -2.40
C CYS A 126 -18.80 -17.81 -1.28
N LYS A 127 -19.47 -18.98 -1.24
CA LYS A 127 -20.36 -19.37 -0.15
C LYS A 127 -19.62 -19.46 1.19
N ARG A 128 -18.40 -19.99 1.18
CA ARG A 128 -17.53 -20.04 2.38
C ARG A 128 -17.15 -18.65 2.87
N ASP A 129 -16.76 -17.75 1.94
CA ASP A 129 -16.39 -16.38 2.29
C ASP A 129 -17.56 -15.63 2.94
N THR A 130 -18.80 -15.83 2.48
CA THR A 130 -19.98 -15.27 3.17
C THR A 130 -20.17 -15.84 4.58
N GLU A 131 -19.86 -17.11 4.82
CA GLU A 131 -19.94 -17.69 6.19
C GLU A 131 -18.84 -17.13 7.10
N VAL A 132 -17.58 -17.08 6.61
CA VAL A 132 -16.48 -16.45 7.37
C VAL A 132 -16.85 -15.01 7.71
N THR A 133 -17.32 -14.23 6.74
CA THR A 133 -17.73 -12.83 6.94
C THR A 133 -18.84 -12.70 8.00
N ARG A 134 -19.80 -13.64 8.03
CA ARG A 134 -20.85 -13.69 9.06
C ARG A 134 -20.27 -13.88 10.46
N LEU A 135 -19.36 -14.84 10.62
CA LEU A 135 -18.70 -15.12 11.90
C LEU A 135 -17.83 -13.95 12.36
N VAL A 136 -17.09 -13.34 11.41
CA VAL A 136 -16.32 -12.11 11.65
C VAL A 136 -17.22 -10.98 12.13
N ALA A 137 -18.34 -10.72 11.44
CA ALA A 137 -19.28 -9.67 11.84
C ALA A 137 -19.85 -9.87 13.25
N GLN A 138 -20.15 -11.12 13.63
CA GLN A 138 -20.60 -11.45 14.99
C GLN A 138 -19.51 -11.19 16.04
N LYS A 139 -18.25 -11.53 15.73
CA LYS A 139 -17.12 -11.27 16.63
C LYS A 139 -16.88 -9.76 16.79
N LEU A 140 -16.93 -9.03 15.68
CA LEU A 140 -16.72 -7.58 15.66
C LEU A 140 -17.86 -6.80 16.35
N GLU A 141 -19.09 -7.33 16.42
CA GLU A 141 -20.16 -6.74 17.24
C GLU A 141 -19.82 -6.69 18.73
N VAL A 142 -19.09 -7.68 19.20
CA VAL A 142 -18.62 -7.71 20.60
C VAL A 142 -17.43 -6.79 20.79
N GLU A 143 -16.46 -6.85 19.90
CA GLU A 143 -15.23 -6.02 19.97
C GLU A 143 -15.55 -4.52 19.78
N GLY A 144 -16.53 -4.19 18.96
CA GLY A 144 -16.91 -2.82 18.65
C GLY A 144 -17.69 -2.07 19.73
N LYS A 145 -18.17 -2.76 20.76
CA LYS A 145 -18.99 -2.13 21.83
C LYS A 145 -18.38 -0.88 22.49
N PRO A 146 -17.05 -0.80 22.72
CA PRO A 146 -16.42 0.39 23.27
C PRO A 146 -16.32 1.56 22.30
N PHE A 147 -16.48 1.33 21.00
CA PHE A 147 -16.28 2.33 19.97
C PHE A 147 -17.56 3.09 19.66
N LYS A 148 -17.44 4.42 19.48
CA LYS A 148 -18.58 5.23 19.05
C LYS A 148 -18.86 5.02 17.55
N PRO A 149 -20.11 4.91 17.12
CA PRO A 149 -20.46 4.73 15.69
C PRO A 149 -19.83 5.74 14.76
N LYS A 150 -19.67 7.00 15.21
CA LYS A 150 -19.05 8.08 14.43
C LYS A 150 -17.60 7.77 14.00
N ALA A 151 -16.84 6.98 14.79
CA ALA A 151 -15.48 6.61 14.41
C ALA A 151 -15.50 5.70 13.18
N TYR A 152 -16.36 4.68 13.18
CA TYR A 152 -16.55 3.80 12.04
C TYR A 152 -17.09 4.54 10.80
N GLU A 153 -18.10 5.39 10.97
CA GLU A 153 -18.65 6.20 9.88
C GLU A 153 -17.60 7.11 9.23
N LEU A 154 -16.71 7.70 10.05
CA LEU A 154 -15.60 8.52 9.56
C LEU A 154 -14.68 7.68 8.66
N GLU A 155 -14.24 6.52 9.13
CA GLU A 155 -13.32 5.65 8.39
C GLU A 155 -13.95 5.14 7.08
N CYS A 156 -15.24 4.80 7.07
CA CYS A 156 -15.95 4.45 5.84
C CYS A 156 -15.95 5.60 4.81
N LYS A 157 -16.19 6.83 5.24
CA LYS A 157 -16.15 8.02 4.37
C LYS A 157 -14.73 8.27 3.86
N VAL A 158 -13.74 8.18 4.74
CA VAL A 158 -12.32 8.31 4.37
C VAL A 158 -11.94 7.25 3.34
N ARG A 159 -12.32 5.98 3.57
CA ARG A 159 -12.06 4.89 2.61
C ARG A 159 -12.64 5.18 1.24
N ALA A 160 -13.89 5.60 1.18
CA ALA A 160 -14.57 5.93 -0.08
C ALA A 160 -13.91 7.12 -0.82
N ILE A 161 -13.38 8.12 -0.09
CA ILE A 161 -12.62 9.23 -0.68
C ILE A 161 -11.28 8.74 -1.23
N ILE A 162 -10.55 7.96 -0.45
CA ILE A 162 -9.25 7.40 -0.86
C ILE A 162 -9.40 6.50 -2.09
N ASP A 163 -10.44 5.68 -2.18
CA ASP A 163 -10.71 4.86 -3.36
C ASP A 163 -10.94 5.69 -4.63
N LYS A 164 -11.64 6.82 -4.51
CA LYS A 164 -11.78 7.78 -5.63
C LYS A 164 -10.44 8.38 -6.03
N GLN A 165 -9.63 8.78 -5.03
CA GLN A 165 -8.28 9.32 -5.27
C GLN A 165 -7.39 8.30 -5.97
N GLN A 166 -7.39 7.04 -5.52
CA GLN A 166 -6.61 5.96 -6.13
C GLN A 166 -7.05 5.68 -7.58
N LYS A 167 -8.37 5.60 -7.83
CA LYS A 167 -8.91 5.40 -9.19
C LYS A 167 -8.57 6.55 -10.13
N ASN A 168 -8.64 7.79 -9.64
CA ASN A 168 -8.25 8.96 -10.41
C ASN A 168 -6.73 8.97 -10.68
N GLY A 169 -5.91 8.67 -9.68
CA GLY A 169 -4.46 8.83 -9.73
C GLY A 169 -4.04 10.29 -9.89
N PHE A 170 -2.75 10.51 -10.09
CA PHE A 170 -2.16 11.84 -10.28
C PHE A 170 -1.48 11.92 -11.65
N ALA A 171 -1.73 12.99 -12.39
CA ALA A 171 -1.06 13.23 -13.67
C ALA A 171 0.46 13.39 -13.45
N PHE A 172 1.23 12.74 -14.31
CA PHE A 172 2.67 12.57 -14.14
C PHE A 172 3.41 12.86 -15.45
N LYS A 173 4.45 13.65 -15.37
CA LYS A 173 5.27 14.03 -16.52
C LYS A 173 6.32 12.96 -16.80
N ILE A 174 5.89 11.86 -17.42
CA ILE A 174 6.73 10.66 -17.61
C ILE A 174 8.02 10.98 -18.41
N LYS A 175 7.95 11.82 -19.44
CA LYS A 175 9.12 12.15 -20.27
C LYS A 175 10.19 12.90 -19.47
N GLU A 176 9.78 13.91 -18.70
CA GLU A 176 10.66 14.66 -17.81
C GLU A 176 11.23 13.77 -16.69
N ALA A 177 10.43 12.82 -16.20
CA ALA A 177 10.88 11.84 -15.20
C ALA A 177 11.97 10.92 -15.75
N MET A 178 11.83 10.44 -16.99
CA MET A 178 12.84 9.61 -17.66
C MET A 178 14.15 10.38 -17.90
N ILE A 179 14.06 11.65 -18.31
CA ILE A 179 15.23 12.52 -18.48
C ILE A 179 15.95 12.72 -17.14
N LEU A 180 15.21 13.07 -16.08
CA LEU A 180 15.79 13.23 -14.75
C LEU A 180 16.41 11.93 -14.25
N GLN A 181 15.75 10.78 -14.44
CA GLN A 181 16.30 9.47 -14.06
C GLN A 181 17.62 9.18 -14.78
N ALA A 182 17.70 9.44 -16.10
CA ALA A 182 18.91 9.24 -16.88
C ALA A 182 20.07 10.11 -16.37
N GLN A 183 19.81 11.38 -16.07
CA GLN A 183 20.81 12.30 -15.50
C GLN A 183 21.34 11.80 -14.14
N LEU A 184 20.45 11.36 -13.25
CA LEU A 184 20.87 10.85 -11.95
C LEU A 184 21.60 9.51 -12.06
N GLN A 185 21.24 8.68 -13.02
CA GLN A 185 21.92 7.42 -13.29
C GLN A 185 23.34 7.63 -13.82
N ASP A 186 23.55 8.61 -14.69
CA ASP A 186 24.88 9.00 -15.19
C ASP A 186 25.79 9.49 -14.05
N GLU A 187 25.25 10.34 -13.16
CA GLU A 187 25.98 10.78 -11.96
C GLU A 187 26.31 9.61 -11.03
N LEU A 188 25.38 8.66 -10.83
CA LEU A 188 25.63 7.44 -10.05
C LEU A 188 26.79 6.63 -10.63
N SER A 189 26.73 6.35 -11.95
CA SER A 189 27.78 5.59 -12.64
C SER A 189 29.16 6.29 -12.59
N THR A 190 29.15 7.62 -12.61
CA THR A 190 30.37 8.41 -12.43
C THR A 190 30.94 8.27 -11.04
N LEU A 191 30.08 8.27 -9.99
CA LEU A 191 30.54 8.03 -8.61
C LEU A 191 31.02 6.60 -8.37
N GLU A 192 30.38 5.61 -9.01
CA GLU A 192 30.80 4.22 -8.95
C GLU A 192 32.20 4.03 -9.50
N ARG A 193 32.44 4.55 -10.73
CA ARG A 193 33.77 4.51 -11.37
C ARG A 193 34.82 5.24 -10.56
N LYS A 194 34.52 6.45 -10.08
CA LYS A 194 35.41 7.20 -9.23
C LYS A 194 35.75 6.47 -7.93
N ALA A 195 34.78 5.79 -7.33
CA ALA A 195 35.01 4.99 -6.13
C ALA A 195 35.92 3.78 -6.40
N GLU A 196 35.78 3.13 -7.57
CA GLU A 196 36.68 2.04 -7.97
C GLU A 196 38.11 2.53 -8.22
N GLU A 197 38.29 3.77 -8.74
CA GLU A 197 39.59 4.40 -8.95
C GLU A 197 40.24 4.88 -7.63
N ASP A 198 39.45 5.46 -6.72
CA ASP A 198 39.94 6.04 -5.44
C ASP A 198 40.21 4.99 -4.35
N PHE A 199 39.65 3.79 -4.45
CA PHE A 199 39.78 2.73 -3.47
C PHE A 199 40.37 1.44 -4.05
N GLU A 200 41.49 1.00 -3.48
CA GLU A 200 42.09 -0.28 -3.89
C GLU A 200 41.18 -1.46 -3.66
N PRO A 201 41.23 -2.50 -4.54
CA PRO A 201 40.50 -3.74 -4.34
C PRO A 201 40.81 -4.38 -2.99
N THR A 202 39.83 -5.03 -2.40
CA THR A 202 40.02 -5.81 -1.18
C THR A 202 40.59 -7.18 -1.53
N GLU A 203 41.72 -7.52 -0.95
CA GLU A 203 42.34 -8.83 -1.07
C GLU A 203 41.57 -9.84 -0.20
N VAL A 204 41.10 -10.93 -0.82
CA VAL A 204 40.47 -12.06 -0.14
C VAL A 204 41.27 -13.32 -0.40
N VAL A 205 41.97 -13.80 0.61
CA VAL A 205 42.75 -15.03 0.57
C VAL A 205 41.80 -16.22 0.78
N LEU A 206 41.62 -17.03 -0.25
CA LEU A 206 40.90 -18.29 -0.18
C LEU A 206 41.91 -19.44 -0.02
N LYS A 207 41.45 -20.64 0.39
CA LYS A 207 42.32 -21.80 0.64
C LYS A 207 43.22 -22.15 -0.54
N THR A 208 42.80 -21.86 -1.77
CA THR A 208 43.51 -22.28 -3.01
C THR A 208 43.94 -21.13 -3.89
N LYS A 209 43.42 -19.91 -3.67
CA LYS A 209 43.73 -18.72 -4.49
C LYS A 209 43.48 -17.43 -3.73
N THR A 210 44.14 -16.37 -4.12
CA THR A 210 43.83 -15.01 -3.73
C THR A 210 42.92 -14.37 -4.76
N LYS A 211 41.87 -13.67 -4.31
CA LYS A 211 40.93 -12.94 -5.16
C LYS A 211 40.95 -11.46 -4.75
N TYR A 212 41.07 -10.56 -5.72
CA TYR A 212 40.92 -9.14 -5.53
C TYR A 212 39.50 -8.73 -5.88
N ILE A 213 38.76 -8.17 -4.90
CA ILE A 213 37.38 -7.73 -5.07
C ILE A 213 37.39 -6.20 -5.19
N PRO A 214 36.94 -5.62 -6.33
CA PRO A 214 36.84 -4.17 -6.51
C PRO A 214 35.99 -3.54 -5.39
N PHE A 215 36.28 -2.28 -5.08
CA PHE A 215 35.48 -1.56 -4.11
C PHE A 215 34.08 -1.30 -4.69
N ASN A 216 33.07 -1.67 -3.91
CA ASN A 216 31.68 -1.45 -4.27
C ASN A 216 31.05 -0.39 -3.35
N ILE A 217 30.84 0.81 -3.88
CA ILE A 217 30.25 1.94 -3.17
C ILE A 217 28.81 1.67 -2.68
N ALA A 218 28.10 0.67 -3.25
CA ALA A 218 26.80 0.24 -2.74
C ALA A 218 26.91 -0.66 -1.48
N SER A 219 28.10 -1.20 -1.19
CA SER A 219 28.34 -2.11 -0.07
C SER A 219 28.58 -1.35 1.24
N ARG A 220 27.55 -1.27 2.08
CA ARG A 220 27.67 -0.63 3.41
C ARG A 220 28.78 -1.23 4.26
N LYS A 221 29.04 -2.54 4.12
CA LYS A 221 30.13 -3.22 4.82
C LYS A 221 31.49 -2.68 4.35
N GLN A 222 31.76 -2.64 3.04
CA GLN A 222 33.01 -2.14 2.51
C GLN A 222 33.23 -0.65 2.86
N ILE A 223 32.16 0.15 2.82
CA ILE A 223 32.21 1.54 3.28
C ILE A 223 32.62 1.62 4.75
N ALA A 224 31.99 0.82 5.63
CA ALA A 224 32.33 0.80 7.05
C ALA A 224 33.79 0.42 7.27
N ASP A 225 34.27 -0.64 6.63
CA ASP A 225 35.64 -1.14 6.71
C ASP A 225 36.66 -0.04 6.29
N ARG A 226 36.36 0.69 5.21
CA ARG A 226 37.22 1.78 4.72
C ARG A 226 37.24 3.01 5.64
N LEU A 227 36.10 3.39 6.18
CA LEU A 227 36.02 4.52 7.12
C LEU A 227 36.70 4.19 8.43
N GLN A 228 36.57 2.95 8.92
CA GLN A 228 37.29 2.48 10.13
C GLN A 228 38.80 2.42 9.92
N ALA A 229 39.26 1.96 8.75
CA ALA A 229 40.72 1.99 8.42
C ALA A 229 41.28 3.41 8.40
N LYS A 230 40.43 4.45 8.23
CA LYS A 230 40.81 5.88 8.33
C LYS A 230 40.56 6.50 9.71
N GLY A 231 40.32 5.67 10.74
CA GLY A 231 40.16 6.12 12.12
C GLY A 231 38.71 6.53 12.50
N TRP A 232 37.71 6.24 11.67
CA TRP A 232 36.34 6.45 12.11
C TRP A 232 35.84 5.29 12.98
N GLU A 233 35.24 5.62 14.12
CA GLU A 233 34.65 4.64 15.04
C GLU A 233 33.13 4.60 14.86
N PRO A 234 32.52 3.39 14.68
CA PRO A 234 31.07 3.24 14.55
C PRO A 234 30.36 3.60 15.85
N THR A 235 29.33 4.45 15.75
CA THR A 235 28.52 4.86 16.90
C THR A 235 27.21 4.07 16.99
N GLN A 236 26.83 3.33 15.95
CA GLN A 236 25.57 2.59 15.86
C GLN A 236 25.77 1.24 15.18
N MET A 237 25.14 0.21 15.74
CA MET A 237 25.13 -1.14 15.18
C MET A 237 23.71 -1.67 15.11
N THR A 238 23.46 -2.60 14.18
CA THR A 238 22.20 -3.36 14.11
C THR A 238 22.17 -4.40 15.24
N GLU A 239 21.00 -4.96 15.53
CA GLU A 239 20.83 -6.06 16.50
C GLU A 239 21.73 -7.28 16.18
N LYS A 240 22.11 -7.46 14.91
CA LYS A 240 23.02 -8.52 14.44
C LYS A 240 24.49 -8.12 14.48
N GLY A 241 24.85 -6.98 15.10
CA GLY A 241 26.23 -6.51 15.24
C GLY A 241 26.85 -5.88 13.99
N ASN A 242 26.08 -5.62 12.92
CA ASN A 242 26.61 -4.94 11.73
C ASN A 242 26.62 -3.41 11.93
N VAL A 243 27.68 -2.76 11.45
CA VAL A 243 27.81 -1.30 11.48
C VAL A 243 26.70 -0.65 10.64
N ILE A 244 26.00 0.34 11.20
CA ILE A 244 24.99 1.09 10.50
C ILE A 244 25.64 2.19 9.66
N ILE A 245 25.49 2.11 8.33
CA ILE A 245 25.87 3.15 7.37
C ILE A 245 24.59 3.67 6.70
N ASN A 246 24.27 4.93 6.96
CA ASN A 246 23.15 5.65 6.35
C ASN A 246 23.49 7.14 6.22
N GLU A 247 22.61 7.91 5.55
CA GLU A 247 22.79 9.36 5.33
C GLU A 247 23.03 10.13 6.65
N ALA A 248 22.33 9.77 7.73
CA ALA A 248 22.44 10.44 9.02
C ALA A 248 23.79 10.18 9.71
N VAL A 249 24.35 8.97 9.55
CA VAL A 249 25.68 8.63 10.04
C VAL A 249 26.75 9.30 9.19
N LEU A 250 26.69 9.15 7.86
CA LEU A 250 27.66 9.70 6.92
C LEU A 250 27.76 11.23 6.99
N SER A 251 26.65 11.93 7.22
CA SER A 251 26.63 13.40 7.35
C SER A 251 27.43 13.93 8.55
N LYS A 252 27.65 13.11 9.57
CA LYS A 252 28.41 13.47 10.77
C LYS A 252 29.93 13.19 10.66
N ILE A 253 30.32 12.42 9.65
CA ILE A 253 31.69 12.01 9.42
C ILE A 253 32.45 13.13 8.68
N LYS A 254 33.58 13.58 9.22
CA LYS A 254 34.36 14.66 8.63
C LYS A 254 35.29 14.22 7.49
N LEU A 255 35.41 12.92 7.22
CA LEU A 255 36.23 12.40 6.14
C LEU A 255 35.65 12.79 4.76
N PRO A 256 36.50 13.20 3.80
CA PRO A 256 36.05 13.61 2.45
C PRO A 256 35.25 12.53 1.74
N GLU A 257 35.61 11.26 1.88
CA GLU A 257 34.98 10.11 1.28
C GLU A 257 33.53 9.93 1.75
N ALA A 258 33.24 10.28 3.00
CA ALA A 258 31.90 10.19 3.54
C ALA A 258 30.90 11.06 2.77
N LYS A 259 31.35 12.21 2.21
CA LYS A 259 30.51 13.06 1.35
C LYS A 259 30.16 12.37 0.05
N MET A 260 31.12 11.65 -0.57
CA MET A 260 30.90 10.88 -1.79
C MET A 260 29.91 9.74 -1.54
N PHE A 261 30.07 8.98 -0.47
CA PHE A 261 29.16 7.89 -0.09
C PHE A 261 27.75 8.42 0.20
N ASN A 262 27.65 9.54 0.91
CA ASN A 262 26.38 10.18 1.20
C ASN A 262 25.67 10.65 -0.09
N ARG A 263 26.41 11.23 -1.02
CA ARG A 263 25.92 11.64 -2.35
C ARG A 263 25.40 10.42 -3.13
N TYR A 264 26.16 9.33 -3.14
CA TYR A 264 25.78 8.09 -3.80
C TYR A 264 24.46 7.54 -3.27
N PHE A 265 24.28 7.41 -1.96
CA PHE A 265 23.02 6.90 -1.38
C PHE A 265 21.84 7.83 -1.64
N LEU A 266 22.05 9.13 -1.63
CA LEU A 266 21.02 10.09 -2.01
C LEU A 266 20.57 9.86 -3.44
N LEU A 267 21.48 9.75 -4.40
CA LEU A 267 21.19 9.52 -5.82
C LEU A 267 20.52 8.16 -6.03
N GLN A 268 21.02 7.11 -5.41
CA GLN A 268 20.44 5.77 -5.46
C GLN A 268 18.97 5.79 -5.01
N LYS A 269 18.70 6.49 -3.91
CA LYS A 269 17.33 6.65 -3.39
C LYS A 269 16.44 7.43 -4.36
N ARG A 270 16.94 8.51 -4.95
CA ARG A 270 16.18 9.33 -5.93
C ARG A 270 15.90 8.54 -7.21
N THR A 271 16.91 7.87 -7.74
CA THR A 271 16.77 7.03 -8.94
C THR A 271 15.78 5.89 -8.71
N GLY A 272 15.83 5.25 -7.52
CA GLY A 272 14.86 4.21 -7.13
C GLY A 272 13.42 4.73 -7.06
N LEU A 273 13.18 5.92 -6.52
CA LEU A 273 11.87 6.56 -6.50
C LEU A 273 11.36 6.85 -7.91
N LEU A 274 12.18 7.51 -8.75
CA LEU A 274 11.83 7.80 -10.14
C LEU A 274 11.50 6.54 -10.93
N LYS A 275 12.33 5.50 -10.80
CA LYS A 275 12.06 4.18 -11.41
C LYS A 275 10.70 3.63 -10.99
N SER A 276 10.37 3.67 -9.71
CA SER A 276 9.09 3.16 -9.20
C SER A 276 7.89 3.94 -9.75
N TRP A 277 8.00 5.26 -9.89
CA TRP A 277 6.94 6.11 -10.44
C TRP A 277 6.76 5.92 -11.95
N ILE A 278 7.88 5.84 -12.70
CA ILE A 278 7.86 5.58 -14.15
C ILE A 278 7.22 4.23 -14.45
N MET A 279 7.61 3.18 -13.72
CA MET A 279 7.04 1.83 -13.90
C MET A 279 5.55 1.75 -13.55
N ALA A 280 5.09 2.58 -12.62
CA ALA A 280 3.68 2.64 -12.20
C ALA A 280 2.83 3.59 -13.06
N CYS A 281 3.44 4.38 -13.93
CA CYS A 281 2.74 5.29 -14.81
C CYS A 281 1.99 4.51 -15.90
N GLN A 282 0.69 4.75 -16.01
CA GLN A 282 -0.18 4.06 -16.98
C GLN A 282 -0.25 4.84 -18.30
N GLU A 283 -0.92 4.28 -19.30
CA GLU A 283 -1.04 4.84 -20.65
C GLU A 283 -1.66 6.25 -20.69
N ASP A 284 -2.49 6.56 -19.70
CA ASP A 284 -3.10 7.89 -19.52
C ASP A 284 -2.17 8.91 -18.82
N ASN A 285 -0.88 8.61 -18.70
CA ASN A 285 0.11 9.40 -17.98
C ASN A 285 -0.25 9.70 -16.52
N ARG A 286 -0.93 8.78 -15.85
CA ARG A 286 -1.27 8.90 -14.42
C ARG A 286 -0.62 7.79 -13.61
N VAL A 287 -0.16 8.15 -12.42
CA VAL A 287 0.35 7.21 -11.44
C VAL A 287 -0.74 6.97 -10.38
N ARG A 288 -1.05 5.70 -10.15
CA ARG A 288 -2.02 5.24 -9.18
C ARG A 288 -1.31 4.44 -8.09
N GLY A 289 -1.07 5.10 -6.96
CA GLY A 289 -0.50 4.44 -5.79
C GLY A 289 -1.60 3.88 -4.90
N SER A 290 -1.33 2.78 -4.24
CA SER A 290 -2.23 2.21 -3.24
C SER A 290 -2.10 2.95 -1.91
N VAL A 291 -3.25 3.31 -1.31
CA VAL A 291 -3.34 3.91 0.02
C VAL A 291 -4.23 3.02 0.89
N MET A 292 -3.64 2.46 1.91
CA MET A 292 -4.34 1.60 2.86
C MET A 292 -4.69 2.43 4.10
N THR A 293 -5.98 2.65 4.32
CA THR A 293 -6.47 3.31 5.54
C THR A 293 -6.27 2.40 6.75
N LEU A 294 -6.10 2.96 7.96
CA LEU A 294 -5.96 2.23 9.22
C LEU A 294 -4.85 1.15 9.21
N ARG A 295 -3.81 1.29 8.37
CA ARG A 295 -2.81 0.23 8.19
C ARG A 295 -1.78 0.15 9.30
N THR A 296 -1.47 1.26 9.95
CA THR A 296 -0.48 1.29 11.02
C THR A 296 -1.13 1.07 12.38
N ILE A 297 -0.35 0.65 13.38
CA ILE A 297 -0.81 0.48 14.77
C ILE A 297 -1.37 1.78 15.39
N THR A 298 -1.00 2.93 14.83
CA THR A 298 -1.48 4.25 15.25
C THR A 298 -2.69 4.74 14.45
N GLY A 299 -3.26 3.90 13.56
CA GLY A 299 -4.38 4.27 12.69
C GLY A 299 -4.01 5.13 11.49
N ARG A 300 -2.71 5.43 11.26
CA ARG A 300 -2.29 6.19 10.08
C ARG A 300 -2.41 5.36 8.80
N MET A 301 -2.59 6.04 7.68
CA MET A 301 -2.56 5.43 6.36
C MET A 301 -1.15 4.98 5.99
N ALA A 302 -1.04 3.90 5.23
CA ALA A 302 0.19 3.46 4.58
C ALA A 302 0.05 3.57 3.06
N HIS A 303 1.16 3.87 2.40
CA HIS A 303 1.22 4.04 0.94
C HIS A 303 2.12 2.97 0.34
N ALA A 304 1.69 2.37 -0.78
CA ALA A 304 2.45 1.35 -1.49
C ALA A 304 2.16 1.38 -3.00
N VAL A 305 3.02 0.80 -3.77
CA VAL A 305 2.93 0.41 -5.19
C VAL A 305 2.39 1.51 -6.12
N PRO A 306 3.10 2.64 -6.26
CA PRO A 306 4.27 3.11 -5.55
C PRO A 306 3.92 3.89 -4.28
N ASN A 307 4.91 4.06 -3.38
CA ASN A 307 4.71 4.93 -2.23
C ASN A 307 4.76 6.40 -2.64
N MET A 308 3.60 7.02 -2.77
CA MET A 308 3.46 8.42 -3.21
C MET A 308 3.61 9.44 -2.06
N ALA A 309 3.66 9.00 -0.81
CA ALA A 309 3.90 9.88 0.33
C ALA A 309 5.39 10.28 0.49
N GLN A 310 6.30 9.60 -0.22
CA GLN A 310 7.75 9.84 -0.13
C GLN A 310 8.31 10.79 -1.18
N VAL A 311 7.48 11.63 -1.80
CA VAL A 311 7.99 12.67 -2.70
C VAL A 311 8.89 13.62 -1.91
N PRO A 312 10.16 13.83 -2.35
CA PRO A 312 11.14 14.62 -1.58
C PRO A 312 10.65 16.03 -1.31
N ALA A 313 11.03 16.59 -0.15
CA ALA A 313 10.71 17.99 0.17
C ALA A 313 11.42 18.96 -0.81
N VAL A 314 10.81 20.10 -1.09
CA VAL A 314 11.33 21.10 -2.06
C VAL A 314 12.78 21.53 -1.77
N TYR A 315 13.11 21.67 -0.48
CA TYR A 315 14.44 22.08 -0.04
C TYR A 315 15.49 20.95 -0.04
N SER A 316 15.07 19.70 -0.26
CA SER A 316 16.00 18.57 -0.35
C SER A 316 16.61 18.47 -1.77
N PRO A 317 17.80 17.88 -1.94
CA PRO A 317 18.38 17.71 -3.28
C PRO A 317 17.42 16.96 -4.21
N TYR A 318 17.22 17.52 -5.41
CA TYR A 318 16.25 17.08 -6.45
C TYR A 318 14.78 17.08 -5.98
N GLY A 319 14.48 17.72 -4.85
CA GLY A 319 13.11 17.77 -4.35
C GLY A 319 12.19 18.60 -5.22
N LYS A 320 12.68 19.75 -5.72
CA LYS A 320 11.93 20.63 -6.63
C LYS A 320 11.63 19.91 -7.95
N GLU A 321 12.62 19.25 -8.53
CA GLU A 321 12.52 18.49 -9.78
C GLU A 321 11.53 17.31 -9.60
N CYS A 322 11.69 16.51 -8.57
CA CYS A 322 10.78 15.40 -8.28
C CYS A 322 9.33 15.86 -8.07
N ARG A 323 9.11 16.98 -7.37
CA ARG A 323 7.76 17.54 -7.17
C ARG A 323 7.19 18.11 -8.46
N GLY A 324 8.01 18.72 -9.29
CA GLY A 324 7.61 19.27 -10.59
C GLY A 324 7.11 18.23 -11.60
N LEU A 325 7.36 16.93 -11.35
CA LEU A 325 6.84 15.83 -12.16
C LEU A 325 5.33 15.57 -11.93
N TRP A 326 4.79 15.95 -10.78
CA TRP A 326 3.38 15.79 -10.45
C TRP A 326 2.62 17.03 -10.91
N THR A 327 1.55 16.82 -11.67
CA THR A 327 0.83 17.88 -12.35
C THR A 327 -0.67 17.60 -12.43
N VAL A 328 -1.36 18.40 -13.19
CA VAL A 328 -2.77 18.22 -13.60
C VAL A 328 -2.83 18.08 -15.12
N ASP A 329 -3.91 17.51 -15.65
CA ASP A 329 -4.06 17.26 -17.09
C ASP A 329 -4.06 18.57 -17.89
N ASP A 330 -4.70 19.61 -17.36
CA ASP A 330 -4.79 20.93 -17.98
C ASP A 330 -4.53 22.02 -16.92
N ALA A 331 -3.33 22.57 -16.92
CA ALA A 331 -2.93 23.62 -15.99
C ALA A 331 -3.64 24.97 -16.21
N SER A 332 -4.37 25.16 -17.30
CA SER A 332 -5.23 26.33 -17.49
C SER A 332 -6.53 26.23 -16.67
N LYS A 333 -7.04 25.01 -16.46
CA LYS A 333 -8.32 24.74 -15.79
C LYS A 333 -8.16 24.23 -14.36
N TYR A 334 -7.12 23.45 -14.07
CA TYR A 334 -6.95 22.74 -12.81
C TYR A 334 -5.69 23.16 -12.07
N ARG A 335 -5.67 22.95 -10.77
CA ARG A 335 -4.52 23.14 -9.88
C ARG A 335 -4.44 21.98 -8.91
N LEU A 336 -3.21 21.60 -8.54
CA LEU A 336 -3.00 20.76 -7.36
C LEU A 336 -3.15 21.63 -6.11
N VAL A 337 -4.01 21.21 -5.20
CA VAL A 337 -4.22 21.89 -3.91
C VAL A 337 -3.69 20.98 -2.82
N GLY A 338 -2.74 21.47 -2.05
CA GLY A 338 -2.21 20.81 -0.85
C GLY A 338 -2.72 21.52 0.41
N VAL A 339 -3.22 20.75 1.36
CA VAL A 339 -3.64 21.24 2.68
C VAL A 339 -2.95 20.41 3.75
N ASP A 340 -2.30 21.09 4.69
CA ASP A 340 -1.66 20.46 5.85
C ASP A 340 -2.10 21.14 7.13
N ALA A 341 -2.43 20.34 8.15
CA ALA A 341 -2.87 20.84 9.44
C ALA A 341 -1.67 21.17 10.32
N SER A 342 -1.40 22.45 10.53
CA SER A 342 -0.27 22.91 11.37
C SER A 342 -0.39 22.42 12.81
N GLY A 343 0.64 21.74 13.31
CA GLY A 343 0.74 21.27 14.69
C GLY A 343 -0.39 20.32 15.11
N LEU A 344 -0.86 19.45 14.20
CA LEU A 344 -2.01 18.59 14.43
C LEU A 344 -1.87 17.75 15.70
N GLU A 345 -0.72 17.10 15.91
CA GLU A 345 -0.47 16.25 17.08
C GLU A 345 -0.58 17.04 18.39
N LEU A 346 -0.02 18.25 18.42
CA LEU A 346 -0.08 19.12 19.59
C LEU A 346 -1.52 19.60 19.89
N ARG A 347 -2.28 19.90 18.83
CA ARG A 347 -3.70 20.29 18.97
C ARG A 347 -4.56 19.12 19.47
N CYS A 348 -4.30 17.92 18.98
CA CYS A 348 -4.97 16.71 19.49
C CYS A 348 -4.61 16.46 20.95
N LEU A 349 -3.34 16.58 21.33
CA LEU A 349 -2.91 16.45 22.72
C LEU A 349 -3.62 17.46 23.62
N ALA A 350 -3.65 18.74 23.23
CA ALA A 350 -4.33 19.80 23.98
C ALA A 350 -5.85 19.57 24.12
N HIS A 351 -6.48 18.84 23.18
CA HIS A 351 -7.90 18.49 23.28
C HIS A 351 -8.16 17.45 24.39
N TYR A 352 -7.18 16.55 24.66
CA TYR A 352 -7.32 15.51 25.68
C TYR A 352 -6.80 15.93 27.08
N MET A 353 -6.10 17.06 27.17
CA MET A 353 -5.67 17.66 28.44
C MET A 353 -6.76 18.56 29.03
#